data_2242a10d2d15b0e086d9c7630ba4ad9e
#
_entry.id   2242a10d2d15b0e086d9c7630ba4ad9e
#
_cell.length_a   1.000
_cell.length_b   1.000
_cell.length_c   1.000
_cell.angle_alpha   90.00
_cell.angle_beta   90.00
_cell.angle_gamma   90.00
#
_symmetry.space_group_name_H-M   'P 1'
#
loop_
_entity.id
_entity.type
_entity.pdbx_description
1 polymer ?
#
loop_
_entity_poly.entity_id
_entity_poly.type
_entity_poly.pdbx_seq_one_letter_code
_entity_poly.pdbx_strand_id
1 'polypeptide(L)'
;MGYMTINNRRVAFTDEKNVLSVIRKSGIDLPTFCYHSELSTYGACRMCVVEDDRGKIFASCSEVPRDGMVIYTHTPRLQHHRKMILELLLSSHCRDCTTCTENGVCTLQTLSRQLGIDEVRFENHKPILPLDESSECIVRDPNKCILCGDCVRTCEEIQGLGILDFAFRGSKMQVMPAFDRAMSQTDCVGCGQCRVVCPTGAISIKQDIAPVWTALADKDTCVIAQIAPAVRVAIGDKFGIPKGENTLGRLVAALRMIGFDEIYDTNFGADLTVMEESKELVERLESGENLPLFTSCCPAWVKFCENRYPQFRKNLSTCRSPQAMFGALLKEEARTEEKKAAQEGTKNRKTVVISIMPCTAKKAEIKRPEHFTEGKQDVDYVLTTTEVTRMIQEAGIDLSRIEPEALDMPFGLSSGAGAIFGVTGGVTEAVLRRLKNNSSSEVLDAISFTGIRGVDGIKEASVDLNGREVKIAV
;
A
#
# COMPACT_ATOMS: atom_id res chain seq x y z
N MET A 1 30.74 -16.09 14.28
CA MET A 1 30.79 -16.54 12.88
C MET A 1 30.82 -18.06 12.89
N GLY A 2 29.84 -18.72 12.29
CA GLY A 2 29.76 -20.17 12.16
C GLY A 2 29.76 -20.58 10.68
N TYR A 3 29.88 -21.87 10.43
CA TYR A 3 29.86 -22.43 9.09
C TYR A 3 28.87 -23.59 9.01
N MET A 4 28.11 -23.65 7.93
CA MET A 4 27.30 -24.82 7.60
C MET A 4 27.56 -25.26 6.16
N THR A 5 27.21 -26.49 5.83
CA THR A 5 27.35 -27.04 4.48
C THR A 5 25.96 -27.10 3.83
N ILE A 6 25.81 -26.42 2.71
CA ILE A 6 24.56 -26.40 1.91
C ILE A 6 24.87 -27.00 0.53
N ASN A 7 24.24 -28.14 0.20
CA ASN A 7 24.48 -28.84 -1.07
C ASN A 7 25.98 -29.03 -1.37
N ASN A 8 26.74 -29.52 -0.39
CA ASN A 8 28.19 -29.75 -0.43
C ASN A 8 29.06 -28.49 -0.54
N ARG A 9 28.48 -27.28 -0.36
CA ARG A 9 29.24 -26.02 -0.32
C ARG A 9 29.26 -25.46 1.09
N ARG A 10 30.44 -25.08 1.57
CA ARG A 10 30.63 -24.45 2.88
C ARG A 10 30.13 -22.96 2.80
N VAL A 11 29.23 -22.60 3.66
CA VAL A 11 28.61 -21.24 3.74
C VAL A 11 28.80 -20.70 5.16
N ALA A 12 29.31 -19.48 5.26
CA ALA A 12 29.45 -18.78 6.53
C ALA A 12 28.14 -18.13 6.94
N PHE A 13 27.87 -18.09 8.23
CA PHE A 13 26.76 -17.32 8.81
C PHE A 13 27.22 -16.61 10.08
N THR A 14 26.49 -15.54 10.47
CA THR A 14 26.80 -14.69 11.65
C THR A 14 25.59 -14.59 12.56
N ASP A 15 24.59 -13.88 12.13
CA ASP A 15 23.41 -13.43 12.89
C ASP A 15 22.08 -13.78 12.19
N GLU A 16 22.15 -14.60 11.15
CA GLU A 16 20.96 -15.01 10.42
C GLU A 16 19.96 -15.73 11.36
N LYS A 17 18.72 -15.22 11.42
CA LYS A 17 17.67 -15.69 12.34
C LYS A 17 17.32 -17.17 12.17
N ASN A 18 17.48 -17.71 10.95
CA ASN A 18 17.11 -19.10 10.63
C ASN A 18 17.91 -19.65 9.43
N VAL A 19 17.84 -20.96 9.26
CA VAL A 19 18.53 -21.69 8.18
C VAL A 19 18.10 -21.19 6.78
N LEU A 20 16.82 -20.80 6.60
CA LEU A 20 16.33 -20.27 5.34
C LEU A 20 17.07 -19.00 4.91
N SER A 21 17.36 -18.10 5.85
CA SER A 21 18.09 -16.86 5.58
C SER A 21 19.51 -17.15 5.10
N VAL A 22 20.19 -18.15 5.67
CA VAL A 22 21.53 -18.59 5.21
C VAL A 22 21.46 -19.20 3.81
N ILE A 23 20.44 -20.02 3.53
CA ILE A 23 20.20 -20.59 2.20
C ILE A 23 20.03 -19.50 1.14
N ARG A 24 19.16 -18.50 1.42
CA ARG A 24 18.92 -17.38 0.50
C ARG A 24 20.15 -16.51 0.28
N LYS A 25 20.93 -16.25 1.33
CA LYS A 25 22.23 -15.57 1.25
C LYS A 25 23.23 -16.31 0.37
N SER A 26 23.16 -17.64 0.29
CA SER A 26 24.00 -18.44 -0.60
C SER A 26 23.56 -18.47 -2.06
N GLY A 27 22.53 -17.69 -2.44
CA GLY A 27 22.01 -17.58 -3.80
C GLY A 27 20.98 -18.67 -4.18
N ILE A 28 20.44 -19.39 -3.19
CA ILE A 28 19.40 -20.41 -3.42
C ILE A 28 18.04 -19.82 -3.04
N ASP A 29 17.17 -19.62 -4.01
CA ASP A 29 15.79 -19.16 -3.78
C ASP A 29 14.88 -20.34 -3.43
N LEU A 30 14.82 -20.65 -2.12
CA LEU A 30 13.96 -21.71 -1.59
C LEU A 30 12.53 -21.19 -1.41
N PRO A 31 11.50 -21.84 -2.01
CA PRO A 31 10.13 -21.33 -2.00
C PRO A 31 9.50 -21.33 -0.61
N THR A 32 8.69 -20.31 -0.35
CA THR A 32 7.90 -20.17 0.88
C THR A 32 6.55 -19.53 0.59
N PHE A 33 5.53 -19.79 1.43
CA PHE A 33 4.25 -19.07 1.41
C PHE A 33 3.95 -18.39 2.74
N CYS A 34 4.45 -18.91 3.86
CA CYS A 34 4.12 -18.44 5.21
C CYS A 34 5.30 -17.81 5.94
N TYR A 35 6.33 -17.39 5.23
CA TYR A 35 7.51 -16.75 5.81
C TYR A 35 7.72 -15.36 5.22
N HIS A 36 7.76 -14.39 6.09
CA HIS A 36 8.15 -13.02 5.81
C HIS A 36 9.20 -12.59 6.85
N SER A 37 10.24 -11.83 6.43
CA SER A 37 11.35 -11.41 7.31
C SER A 37 10.90 -10.60 8.52
N GLU A 38 9.85 -9.80 8.33
CA GLU A 38 9.31 -8.86 9.32
C GLU A 38 8.21 -9.44 10.21
N LEU A 39 7.82 -10.71 9.98
CA LEU A 39 6.77 -11.37 10.75
C LEU A 39 7.34 -12.50 11.61
N SER A 40 6.63 -12.85 12.66
CA SER A 40 6.94 -14.04 13.45
C SER A 40 6.96 -15.30 12.59
N THR A 41 7.74 -16.30 13.00
CA THR A 41 7.84 -17.56 12.25
C THR A 41 6.62 -18.43 12.49
N TYR A 42 5.90 -18.79 11.41
CA TYR A 42 4.70 -19.64 11.49
C TYR A 42 4.98 -21.12 11.12
N GLY A 43 5.78 -21.38 10.07
CA GLY A 43 6.22 -22.72 9.68
C GLY A 43 5.13 -23.64 9.12
N ALA A 44 3.96 -23.13 8.74
CA ALA A 44 2.80 -23.92 8.34
C ALA A 44 2.87 -24.48 6.91
N CYS A 45 3.37 -23.72 5.93
CA CYS A 45 3.30 -24.11 4.53
C CYS A 45 4.22 -25.27 4.13
N ARG A 46 5.28 -25.51 4.89
CA ARG A 46 6.28 -26.59 4.68
C ARG A 46 6.97 -26.59 3.31
N MET A 47 6.87 -25.51 2.53
CA MET A 47 7.55 -25.43 1.23
C MET A 47 9.07 -25.26 1.36
N CYS A 48 9.54 -24.68 2.46
CA CYS A 48 10.96 -24.46 2.75
C CYS A 48 11.68 -25.67 3.35
N VAL A 49 11.13 -26.88 3.21
CA VAL A 49 11.77 -28.09 3.79
C VAL A 49 13.14 -28.38 3.18
N VAL A 50 14.06 -28.79 4.03
CA VAL A 50 15.42 -29.26 3.72
C VAL A 50 15.66 -30.59 4.36
N GLU A 51 16.69 -31.33 3.92
CA GLU A 51 17.09 -32.65 4.44
C GLU A 51 18.50 -32.55 5.02
N ASP A 52 18.71 -33.10 6.22
CA ASP A 52 20.02 -33.15 6.79
C ASP A 52 20.81 -34.40 6.29
N ASP A 53 22.07 -34.54 6.71
CA ASP A 53 22.96 -35.68 6.38
C ASP A 53 22.47 -37.02 6.91
N ARG A 54 21.48 -37.02 7.84
CA ARG A 54 20.86 -38.22 8.41
C ARG A 54 19.50 -38.54 7.77
N GLY A 55 19.12 -37.81 6.75
CA GLY A 55 17.83 -37.96 6.05
C GLY A 55 16.63 -37.40 6.79
N LYS A 56 16.80 -36.57 7.84
CA LYS A 56 15.71 -35.90 8.53
C LYS A 56 15.27 -34.68 7.73
N ILE A 57 13.96 -34.57 7.46
CA ILE A 57 13.34 -33.41 6.78
C ILE A 57 12.79 -32.45 7.83
N PHE A 58 13.12 -31.16 7.69
CA PHE A 58 12.61 -30.10 8.56
C PHE A 58 12.40 -28.77 7.79
N ALA A 59 11.63 -27.86 8.38
CA ALA A 59 11.37 -26.54 7.79
C ALA A 59 12.52 -25.56 8.11
N SER A 60 13.23 -25.10 7.09
CA SER A 60 14.39 -24.22 7.26
C SER A 60 14.05 -22.84 7.84
N CYS A 61 12.80 -22.35 7.67
CA CYS A 61 12.37 -21.07 8.21
C CYS A 61 12.22 -21.04 9.74
N SER A 62 12.09 -22.23 10.38
CA SER A 62 11.90 -22.36 11.83
C SER A 62 13.08 -22.98 12.57
N GLU A 63 14.16 -23.30 11.88
CA GLU A 63 15.36 -23.88 12.48
C GLU A 63 16.49 -22.87 12.53
N VAL A 64 17.18 -22.79 13.68
CA VAL A 64 18.33 -21.91 13.87
C VAL A 64 19.58 -22.52 13.25
N PRO A 65 20.41 -21.78 12.51
CA PRO A 65 21.65 -22.30 11.96
C PRO A 65 22.65 -22.68 13.06
N ARG A 66 23.34 -23.80 12.89
CA ARG A 66 24.35 -24.32 13.84
C ARG A 66 25.64 -24.60 13.11
N ASP A 67 26.76 -24.38 13.80
CA ASP A 67 28.09 -24.68 13.25
C ASP A 67 28.22 -26.18 12.94
N GLY A 68 28.77 -26.49 11.77
CA GLY A 68 28.88 -27.84 11.28
C GLY A 68 27.62 -28.51 10.72
N MET A 69 26.47 -27.79 10.69
CA MET A 69 25.22 -28.31 10.11
C MET A 69 25.40 -28.63 8.61
N VAL A 70 24.93 -29.79 8.17
CA VAL A 70 24.95 -30.24 6.77
C VAL A 70 23.49 -30.37 6.29
N ILE A 71 23.15 -29.72 5.20
CA ILE A 71 21.80 -29.75 4.64
C ILE A 71 21.80 -29.82 3.10
N TYR A 72 20.73 -30.40 2.58
CA TYR A 72 20.44 -30.51 1.16
C TYR A 72 19.10 -29.82 0.87
N THR A 73 19.01 -29.07 -0.24
CA THR A 73 17.83 -28.28 -0.61
C THR A 73 17.03 -28.86 -1.78
N HIS A 74 17.56 -29.88 -2.49
CA HIS A 74 17.01 -30.34 -3.79
C HIS A 74 17.09 -31.87 -4.03
N THR A 75 17.09 -32.67 -2.95
CA THR A 75 17.06 -34.14 -3.12
C THR A 75 15.75 -34.58 -3.82
N PRO A 76 15.73 -35.73 -4.52
CA PRO A 76 14.51 -36.25 -5.14
C PRO A 76 13.35 -36.36 -4.15
N ARG A 77 13.65 -36.70 -2.90
CA ARG A 77 12.68 -36.79 -1.81
C ARG A 77 12.07 -35.42 -1.48
N LEU A 78 12.87 -34.35 -1.40
CA LEU A 78 12.41 -33.00 -1.16
C LEU A 78 11.57 -32.46 -2.34
N GLN A 79 11.97 -32.78 -3.57
CA GLN A 79 11.20 -32.41 -4.75
C GLN A 79 9.80 -33.07 -4.73
N HIS A 80 9.74 -34.36 -4.41
CA HIS A 80 8.48 -35.09 -4.25
C HIS A 80 7.60 -34.45 -3.15
N HIS A 81 8.18 -34.13 -1.98
CA HIS A 81 7.46 -33.46 -0.89
C HIS A 81 6.86 -32.13 -1.31
N ARG A 82 7.65 -31.27 -1.97
CA ARG A 82 7.16 -29.95 -2.43
C ARG A 82 6.05 -30.08 -3.46
N LYS A 83 6.17 -31.00 -4.41
CA LYS A 83 5.09 -31.28 -5.38
C LYS A 83 3.80 -31.70 -4.67
N MET A 84 3.88 -32.66 -3.75
CA MET A 84 2.72 -33.11 -3.00
C MET A 84 2.06 -32.00 -2.17
N ILE A 85 2.87 -31.17 -1.47
CA ILE A 85 2.36 -30.03 -0.71
C ILE A 85 1.65 -29.05 -1.65
N LEU A 86 2.24 -28.75 -2.80
CA LEU A 86 1.69 -27.84 -3.76
C LEU A 86 0.37 -28.35 -4.37
N GLU A 87 0.29 -29.64 -4.72
CA GLU A 87 -0.95 -30.26 -5.15
C GLU A 87 -2.06 -30.19 -4.08
N LEU A 88 -1.71 -30.39 -2.80
CA LEU A 88 -2.65 -30.24 -1.67
C LEU A 88 -3.16 -28.80 -1.55
N LEU A 89 -2.30 -27.79 -1.72
CA LEU A 89 -2.71 -26.40 -1.73
C LEU A 89 -3.61 -26.10 -2.92
N LEU A 90 -3.27 -26.60 -4.10
CA LEU A 90 -4.08 -26.42 -5.32
C LEU A 90 -5.41 -27.16 -5.26
N SER A 91 -5.51 -28.30 -4.56
CA SER A 91 -6.77 -29.04 -4.44
C SER A 91 -7.87 -28.23 -3.78
N SER A 92 -7.52 -27.36 -2.85
CA SER A 92 -8.46 -26.50 -2.12
C SER A 92 -8.47 -25.04 -2.63
N HIS A 93 -7.87 -24.77 -3.77
CA HIS A 93 -7.83 -23.46 -4.42
C HIS A 93 -8.73 -23.47 -5.68
N CYS A 94 -9.40 -22.35 -6.00
CA CYS A 94 -10.34 -22.28 -7.13
C CYS A 94 -9.70 -22.55 -8.49
N ARG A 95 -8.41 -22.27 -8.67
CA ARG A 95 -7.61 -22.44 -9.91
C ARG A 95 -8.08 -21.64 -11.12
N ASP A 96 -8.96 -20.65 -10.94
CA ASP A 96 -9.47 -19.77 -12.02
C ASP A 96 -8.46 -18.67 -12.34
N CYS A 97 -7.25 -19.08 -12.73
CA CYS A 97 -6.11 -18.18 -12.89
C CYS A 97 -6.33 -17.11 -13.96
N THR A 98 -6.99 -17.42 -15.07
CA THR A 98 -7.19 -16.50 -16.19
C THR A 98 -8.06 -15.30 -15.84
N THR A 99 -8.97 -15.45 -14.90
CA THR A 99 -9.86 -14.38 -14.40
C THR A 99 -9.40 -13.78 -13.08
N CYS A 100 -8.31 -14.29 -12.51
CA CYS A 100 -7.79 -13.84 -11.23
C CYS A 100 -7.01 -12.52 -11.37
N THR A 101 -7.21 -11.59 -10.44
CA THR A 101 -6.48 -10.32 -10.38
C THR A 101 -4.96 -10.49 -10.22
N GLU A 102 -4.51 -11.64 -9.69
CA GLU A 102 -3.09 -11.98 -9.49
C GLU A 102 -2.52 -12.86 -10.61
N ASN A 103 -3.22 -13.01 -11.74
CA ASN A 103 -2.72 -13.79 -12.87
C ASN A 103 -1.36 -13.27 -13.34
N GLY A 104 -0.42 -14.19 -13.53
CA GLY A 104 0.96 -13.89 -13.96
C GLY A 104 1.92 -13.42 -12.86
N VAL A 105 1.42 -13.01 -11.68
CA VAL A 105 2.24 -12.57 -10.53
C VAL A 105 2.04 -13.41 -9.28
N CYS A 106 1.07 -14.32 -9.28
CA CYS A 106 0.74 -15.19 -8.17
C CYS A 106 1.86 -16.20 -7.88
N THR A 107 2.35 -16.23 -6.63
CA THR A 107 3.40 -17.16 -6.21
C THR A 107 2.98 -18.63 -6.35
N LEU A 108 1.71 -18.95 -6.05
CA LEU A 108 1.17 -20.30 -6.21
C LEU A 108 1.21 -20.77 -7.67
N GLN A 109 0.78 -19.91 -8.60
CA GLN A 109 0.81 -20.17 -10.05
C GLN A 109 2.24 -20.35 -10.56
N THR A 110 3.16 -19.47 -10.13
CA THR A 110 4.57 -19.55 -10.52
C THR A 110 5.22 -20.84 -10.06
N LEU A 111 5.03 -21.23 -8.79
CA LEU A 111 5.57 -22.47 -8.25
C LEU A 111 4.95 -23.72 -8.88
N SER A 112 3.65 -23.69 -9.22
CA SER A 112 3.00 -24.80 -9.95
C SER A 112 3.68 -25.08 -11.28
N ARG A 113 3.99 -24.03 -12.04
CA ARG A 113 4.71 -24.13 -13.30
C ARG A 113 6.17 -24.60 -13.08
N GLN A 114 6.88 -24.01 -12.12
CA GLN A 114 8.29 -24.36 -11.83
C GLN A 114 8.47 -25.78 -11.38
N LEU A 115 7.54 -26.32 -10.59
CA LEU A 115 7.59 -27.68 -10.10
C LEU A 115 6.93 -28.71 -11.05
N GLY A 116 6.40 -28.26 -12.18
CA GLY A 116 5.76 -29.13 -13.18
C GLY A 116 4.57 -29.87 -12.59
N ILE A 117 3.58 -29.14 -12.07
CA ILE A 117 2.32 -29.71 -11.63
C ILE A 117 1.35 -29.74 -12.82
N ASP A 118 1.16 -30.92 -13.39
CA ASP A 118 0.29 -31.15 -14.55
C ASP A 118 -1.10 -31.60 -14.12
N GLU A 119 -1.20 -32.27 -12.96
CA GLU A 119 -2.43 -32.81 -12.42
C GLU A 119 -2.55 -32.50 -10.91
N VAL A 120 -3.77 -32.28 -10.46
CA VAL A 120 -4.11 -32.18 -9.03
C VAL A 120 -4.94 -33.41 -8.65
N ARG A 121 -4.28 -34.38 -8.02
CA ARG A 121 -4.85 -35.70 -7.70
C ARG A 121 -5.79 -35.68 -6.49
N PHE A 122 -5.72 -34.64 -5.65
CA PHE A 122 -6.51 -34.55 -4.42
C PHE A 122 -7.83 -33.85 -4.67
N GLU A 123 -8.90 -34.37 -4.07
CA GLU A 123 -10.23 -33.78 -4.12
C GLU A 123 -10.34 -32.54 -3.21
N ASN A 124 -11.18 -31.60 -3.60
CA ASN A 124 -11.50 -30.45 -2.77
C ASN A 124 -12.56 -30.80 -1.75
N HIS A 125 -12.23 -30.69 -0.47
CA HIS A 125 -13.16 -30.87 0.65
C HIS A 125 -13.54 -29.56 1.35
N LYS A 126 -13.11 -28.40 0.84
CA LYS A 126 -13.50 -27.09 1.39
C LYS A 126 -14.85 -26.66 0.82
N PRO A 127 -15.73 -26.06 1.63
CA PRO A 127 -16.95 -25.44 1.13
C PRO A 127 -16.57 -24.23 0.24
N ILE A 128 -17.40 -23.97 -0.77
CA ILE A 128 -17.35 -22.71 -1.52
C ILE A 128 -17.96 -21.62 -0.64
N LEU A 129 -17.22 -20.55 -0.43
CA LEU A 129 -17.59 -19.44 0.45
C LEU A 129 -17.90 -18.18 -0.37
N PRO A 130 -18.79 -17.32 0.13
CA PRO A 130 -19.10 -16.07 -0.54
C PRO A 130 -17.90 -15.12 -0.55
N LEU A 131 -17.86 -14.29 -1.58
CA LEU A 131 -16.92 -13.18 -1.71
C LEU A 131 -17.33 -12.05 -0.74
N ASP A 132 -16.38 -11.44 -0.04
CA ASP A 132 -16.62 -10.27 0.79
C ASP A 132 -16.09 -9.00 0.09
N GLU A 133 -17.00 -8.23 -0.49
CA GLU A 133 -16.76 -6.95 -1.17
C GLU A 133 -17.25 -5.74 -0.37
N SER A 134 -17.58 -5.95 0.89
CA SER A 134 -18.18 -4.92 1.75
C SER A 134 -17.24 -3.76 2.10
N SER A 135 -15.91 -3.99 2.08
CA SER A 135 -14.93 -2.93 2.31
C SER A 135 -14.77 -2.02 1.09
N GLU A 136 -14.57 -0.72 1.32
CA GLU A 136 -14.23 0.23 0.26
C GLU A 136 -12.80 0.08 -0.26
N CYS A 137 -11.93 -0.64 0.45
CA CYS A 137 -10.50 -0.72 0.16
C CYS A 137 -10.06 -2.05 -0.43
N ILE A 138 -10.58 -3.15 0.08
CA ILE A 138 -10.15 -4.52 -0.25
C ILE A 138 -11.34 -5.44 -0.49
N VAL A 139 -11.10 -6.46 -1.30
CA VAL A 139 -12.01 -7.58 -1.54
C VAL A 139 -11.35 -8.84 -0.98
N ARG A 140 -12.11 -9.66 -0.28
CA ARG A 140 -11.65 -10.93 0.29
C ARG A 140 -12.35 -12.12 -0.38
N ASP A 141 -11.56 -12.99 -0.99
CA ASP A 141 -12.01 -14.24 -1.61
C ASP A 141 -11.46 -15.45 -0.83
N PRO A 142 -12.24 -16.04 0.08
CA PRO A 142 -11.80 -17.19 0.87
C PRO A 142 -11.44 -18.42 0.04
N ASN A 143 -11.98 -18.55 -1.18
CA ASN A 143 -11.76 -19.70 -2.06
C ASN A 143 -10.34 -19.71 -2.66
N LYS A 144 -9.64 -18.58 -2.60
CA LYS A 144 -8.25 -18.41 -3.02
C LYS A 144 -7.25 -18.48 -1.86
N CYS A 145 -7.74 -18.68 -0.62
CA CYS A 145 -6.89 -18.67 0.57
C CYS A 145 -6.19 -20.01 0.77
N ILE A 146 -4.86 -19.97 0.90
CA ILE A 146 -4.00 -21.12 1.19
C ILE A 146 -3.63 -21.24 2.67
N LEU A 147 -4.25 -20.45 3.56
CA LEU A 147 -4.06 -20.47 5.01
C LEU A 147 -2.61 -20.23 5.46
N CYS A 148 -1.84 -19.40 4.75
CA CYS A 148 -0.45 -19.09 5.10
C CYS A 148 -0.32 -18.26 6.39
N GLY A 149 -1.35 -17.50 6.77
CA GLY A 149 -1.39 -16.69 7.98
C GLY A 149 -0.61 -15.37 7.91
N ASP A 150 -0.02 -15.00 6.77
CA ASP A 150 0.75 -13.76 6.67
C ASP A 150 -0.13 -12.52 6.87
N CYS A 151 -1.34 -12.51 6.30
CA CYS A 151 -2.29 -11.40 6.49
C CYS A 151 -2.77 -11.27 7.95
N VAL A 152 -2.93 -12.38 8.67
CA VAL A 152 -3.29 -12.40 10.09
C VAL A 152 -2.18 -11.73 10.91
N ARG A 153 -0.95 -12.24 10.79
CA ARG A 153 0.21 -11.73 11.52
C ARG A 153 0.55 -10.27 11.15
N THR A 154 0.45 -9.91 9.87
CA THR A 154 0.64 -8.50 9.45
C THR A 154 -0.38 -7.58 10.09
N CYS A 155 -1.65 -8.00 10.17
CA CYS A 155 -2.71 -7.20 10.79
C CYS A 155 -2.52 -7.06 12.31
N GLU A 156 -2.03 -8.11 12.97
CA GLU A 156 -1.83 -8.13 14.43
C GLU A 156 -0.46 -7.55 14.82
N GLU A 157 0.64 -8.10 14.28
CA GLU A 157 2.00 -7.80 14.75
C GLU A 157 2.51 -6.44 14.24
N ILE A 158 2.17 -6.06 12.99
CA ILE A 158 2.67 -4.83 12.36
C ILE A 158 1.66 -3.70 12.50
N GLN A 159 0.37 -3.97 12.25
CA GLN A 159 -0.66 -2.92 12.26
C GLN A 159 -1.34 -2.75 13.63
N GLY A 160 -1.16 -3.68 14.56
CA GLY A 160 -1.77 -3.65 15.89
C GLY A 160 -3.30 -3.69 15.88
N LEU A 161 -3.92 -4.23 14.81
CA LEU A 161 -5.36 -4.21 14.62
C LEU A 161 -6.05 -5.54 14.94
N GLY A 162 -5.47 -6.68 14.52
CA GLY A 162 -6.03 -8.01 14.78
C GLY A 162 -7.41 -8.24 14.16
N ILE A 163 -7.67 -7.70 12.94
CA ILE A 163 -9.00 -7.80 12.29
C ILE A 163 -9.23 -9.19 11.72
N LEU A 164 -8.20 -9.81 11.18
CA LEU A 164 -8.24 -11.14 10.56
C LEU A 164 -7.60 -12.16 11.50
N ASP A 165 -8.25 -13.31 11.64
CA ASP A 165 -7.71 -14.43 12.39
C ASP A 165 -8.21 -15.76 11.80
N PHE A 166 -7.61 -16.86 12.27
CA PHE A 166 -8.06 -18.20 11.92
C PHE A 166 -9.34 -18.57 12.66
N ALA A 167 -10.33 -19.03 11.91
CA ALA A 167 -11.58 -19.55 12.48
C ALA A 167 -11.77 -21.01 12.06
N PHE A 168 -12.49 -21.76 12.91
CA PHE A 168 -12.77 -23.19 12.74
C PHE A 168 -11.50 -24.06 12.72
N ARG A 169 -11.61 -25.32 12.26
CA ARG A 169 -10.51 -26.27 12.17
C ARG A 169 -10.76 -27.31 11.07
N GLY A 170 -9.68 -28.03 10.70
CA GLY A 170 -9.74 -29.03 9.62
C GLY A 170 -10.12 -28.41 8.27
N SER A 171 -10.92 -29.10 7.48
CA SER A 171 -11.38 -28.63 6.17
C SER A 171 -12.24 -27.35 6.20
N LYS A 172 -12.80 -27.02 7.37
CA LYS A 172 -13.57 -25.79 7.57
C LYS A 172 -12.74 -24.59 7.98
N MET A 173 -11.41 -24.75 8.21
CA MET A 173 -10.54 -23.65 8.62
C MET A 173 -10.52 -22.56 7.55
N GLN A 174 -10.68 -21.31 7.98
CA GLN A 174 -10.62 -20.15 7.12
C GLN A 174 -10.05 -18.94 7.87
N VAL A 175 -9.54 -17.96 7.14
CA VAL A 175 -9.14 -16.66 7.67
C VAL A 175 -10.27 -15.69 7.50
N MET A 176 -10.74 -15.08 8.58
CA MET A 176 -11.91 -14.21 8.57
C MET A 176 -11.92 -13.24 9.75
N PRO A 177 -12.72 -12.18 9.74
CA PRO A 177 -12.99 -11.37 10.91
C PRO A 177 -13.75 -12.15 12.00
N ALA A 178 -13.64 -11.71 13.24
CA ALA A 178 -14.36 -12.31 14.36
C ALA A 178 -15.87 -12.35 14.11
N PHE A 179 -16.50 -13.48 14.49
CA PHE A 179 -17.96 -13.71 14.38
C PHE A 179 -18.52 -13.64 12.94
N ASP A 180 -17.68 -13.93 11.94
CA ASP A 180 -18.05 -13.89 10.51
C ASP A 180 -18.64 -12.54 10.06
N ARG A 181 -18.16 -11.46 10.64
CA ARG A 181 -18.59 -10.11 10.26
C ARG A 181 -18.03 -9.77 8.88
N ALA A 182 -18.80 -9.01 8.12
CA ALA A 182 -18.31 -8.39 6.91
C ALA A 182 -17.17 -7.40 7.22
N MET A 183 -16.20 -7.24 6.32
CA MET A 183 -15.07 -6.33 6.53
C MET A 183 -15.50 -4.89 6.85
N SER A 184 -16.60 -4.41 6.27
CA SER A 184 -17.19 -3.09 6.55
C SER A 184 -17.68 -2.91 7.99
N GLN A 185 -17.99 -4.01 8.68
CA GLN A 185 -18.49 -4.01 10.07
C GLN A 185 -17.37 -4.16 11.11
N THR A 186 -16.13 -4.07 10.68
CA THR A 186 -14.95 -4.21 11.55
C THR A 186 -14.22 -2.88 11.71
N ASP A 187 -13.32 -2.85 12.69
CA ASP A 187 -12.41 -1.71 12.91
C ASP A 187 -11.26 -1.64 11.87
N CYS A 188 -11.41 -2.32 10.73
CA CYS A 188 -10.43 -2.28 9.65
C CYS A 188 -10.24 -0.85 9.15
N VAL A 189 -8.98 -0.39 9.14
CA VAL A 189 -8.61 0.96 8.70
C VAL A 189 -8.35 1.08 7.19
N GLY A 190 -8.50 -0.02 6.44
CA GLY A 190 -8.33 -0.02 4.99
C GLY A 190 -6.89 0.13 4.49
N CYS A 191 -5.87 -0.08 5.33
CA CYS A 191 -4.45 0.14 4.99
C CYS A 191 -3.92 -0.77 3.86
N GLY A 192 -4.58 -1.90 3.56
CA GLY A 192 -4.19 -2.82 2.48
C GLY A 192 -2.95 -3.68 2.74
N GLN A 193 -2.34 -3.62 3.91
CA GLN A 193 -1.10 -4.38 4.20
C GLN A 193 -1.31 -5.90 4.14
N CYS A 194 -2.49 -6.38 4.50
CA CYS A 194 -2.87 -7.78 4.34
C CYS A 194 -2.86 -8.24 2.88
N ARG A 195 -3.13 -7.33 1.92
CA ARG A 195 -3.03 -7.60 0.47
C ARG A 195 -1.57 -7.73 0.03
N VAL A 196 -0.69 -6.87 0.54
CA VAL A 196 0.73 -6.84 0.14
C VAL A 196 1.44 -8.16 0.46
N VAL A 197 1.11 -8.79 1.57
CA VAL A 197 1.72 -10.06 2.01
C VAL A 197 0.97 -11.30 1.52
N CYS A 198 -0.20 -11.15 0.89
CA CYS A 198 -0.97 -12.29 0.39
C CYS A 198 -0.28 -12.92 -0.83
N PRO A 199 0.17 -14.19 -0.78
CA PRO A 199 0.86 -14.84 -1.88
C PRO A 199 -0.07 -15.31 -3.01
N THR A 200 -1.38 -15.13 -2.83
CA THR A 200 -2.42 -15.50 -3.79
C THR A 200 -3.42 -14.35 -3.96
N GLY A 201 -4.45 -14.53 -4.79
CA GLY A 201 -5.52 -13.54 -4.95
C GLY A 201 -6.63 -13.60 -3.89
N ALA A 202 -6.35 -14.15 -2.69
CA ALA A 202 -7.35 -14.24 -1.62
C ALA A 202 -7.73 -12.88 -1.02
N ILE A 203 -6.84 -11.91 -1.08
CA ILE A 203 -7.11 -10.51 -0.74
C ILE A 203 -6.65 -9.67 -1.92
N SER A 204 -7.53 -8.89 -2.48
CA SER A 204 -7.27 -7.97 -3.59
C SER A 204 -7.73 -6.55 -3.26
N ILE A 205 -7.30 -5.57 -4.05
CA ILE A 205 -7.78 -4.18 -3.95
C ILE A 205 -9.19 -4.12 -4.58
N LYS A 206 -10.10 -3.37 -3.96
CA LYS A 206 -11.38 -3.02 -4.60
C LYS A 206 -11.11 -2.12 -5.79
N GLN A 207 -11.52 -2.54 -6.97
CA GLN A 207 -11.12 -1.92 -8.24
C GLN A 207 -12.03 -0.75 -8.61
N ASP A 208 -11.43 0.40 -9.00
CA ASP A 208 -12.13 1.54 -9.60
C ASP A 208 -11.81 1.71 -11.10
N ILE A 209 -11.16 0.75 -11.73
CA ILE A 209 -10.74 0.82 -13.15
C ILE A 209 -11.95 0.93 -14.08
N ALA A 210 -12.95 0.05 -13.94
CA ALA A 210 -14.10 0.03 -14.83
C ALA A 210 -14.94 1.33 -14.81
N PRO A 211 -15.32 1.89 -13.65
CA PRO A 211 -16.02 3.18 -13.62
C PRO A 211 -15.16 4.34 -14.18
N VAL A 212 -13.83 4.30 -14.01
CA VAL A 212 -12.94 5.31 -14.59
C VAL A 212 -12.91 5.20 -16.11
N TRP A 213 -12.79 3.99 -16.69
CA TRP A 213 -12.92 3.81 -18.14
C TRP A 213 -14.26 4.29 -18.68
N THR A 214 -15.34 4.09 -17.92
CA THR A 214 -16.68 4.59 -18.29
C THR A 214 -16.71 6.12 -18.31
N ALA A 215 -16.12 6.80 -17.33
CA ALA A 215 -16.03 8.25 -17.28
C ALA A 215 -15.19 8.82 -18.45
N LEU A 216 -14.05 8.18 -18.76
CA LEU A 216 -13.19 8.56 -19.88
C LEU A 216 -13.84 8.39 -21.25
N ALA A 217 -14.75 7.43 -21.39
CA ALA A 217 -15.48 7.17 -22.65
C ALA A 217 -16.66 8.14 -22.86
N ASP A 218 -17.12 8.83 -21.81
CA ASP A 218 -18.24 9.76 -21.86
C ASP A 218 -17.78 11.15 -22.33
N LYS A 219 -18.19 11.54 -23.53
CA LYS A 219 -17.84 12.84 -24.15
C LYS A 219 -18.41 14.06 -23.40
N ASP A 220 -19.45 13.86 -22.61
CA ASP A 220 -20.08 14.91 -21.79
C ASP A 220 -19.39 15.03 -20.40
N THR A 221 -18.34 14.25 -20.16
CA THR A 221 -17.56 14.27 -18.91
C THR A 221 -16.15 14.85 -19.16
N CYS A 222 -15.73 15.78 -18.29
CA CYS A 222 -14.35 16.25 -18.15
C CYS A 222 -13.69 15.46 -17.03
N VAL A 223 -12.63 14.70 -17.33
CA VAL A 223 -11.96 13.81 -16.38
C VAL A 223 -10.62 14.40 -15.97
N ILE A 224 -10.54 14.79 -14.70
CA ILE A 224 -9.36 15.41 -14.10
C ILE A 224 -8.61 14.40 -13.22
N ALA A 225 -7.31 14.29 -13.38
CA ALA A 225 -6.44 13.48 -12.52
C ALA A 225 -5.61 14.35 -11.58
N GLN A 226 -5.45 13.90 -10.31
CA GLN A 226 -4.43 14.40 -9.40
C GLN A 226 -3.49 13.25 -8.98
N ILE A 227 -2.17 13.47 -9.09
CA ILE A 227 -1.14 12.43 -8.90
C ILE A 227 -0.41 12.66 -7.58
N ALA A 228 -0.41 11.66 -6.68
CA ALA A 228 0.35 11.73 -5.43
C ALA A 228 1.88 11.62 -5.65
N PRO A 229 2.71 12.26 -4.80
CA PRO A 229 4.16 12.32 -4.99
C PRO A 229 4.86 10.96 -5.02
N ALA A 230 4.41 9.96 -4.25
CA ALA A 230 5.03 8.64 -4.23
C ALA A 230 4.75 7.79 -5.48
N VAL A 231 3.67 8.07 -6.22
CA VAL A 231 3.31 7.31 -7.44
C VAL A 231 4.38 7.46 -8.51
N ARG A 232 4.92 8.68 -8.69
CA ARG A 232 5.92 9.00 -9.74
C ARG A 232 7.23 8.23 -9.63
N VAL A 233 7.58 7.71 -8.44
CA VAL A 233 8.81 6.95 -8.21
C VAL A 233 8.57 5.44 -8.11
N ALA A 234 7.31 5.01 -8.03
CA ALA A 234 6.94 3.60 -7.88
C ALA A 234 6.41 2.97 -9.17
N ILE A 235 5.72 3.74 -10.04
CA ILE A 235 5.04 3.18 -11.20
C ILE A 235 6.00 2.61 -12.25
N GLY A 236 7.21 3.15 -12.35
CA GLY A 236 8.24 2.73 -13.30
C GLY A 236 8.71 1.28 -13.12
N ASP A 237 8.61 0.72 -11.90
CA ASP A 237 9.08 -0.63 -11.58
C ASP A 237 8.48 -1.72 -12.49
N LYS A 238 7.23 -1.57 -12.90
CA LYS A 238 6.51 -2.52 -13.76
C LYS A 238 6.83 -2.38 -15.27
N PHE A 239 7.53 -1.32 -15.64
CA PHE A 239 7.91 -1.01 -17.01
C PHE A 239 9.43 -1.11 -17.23
N GLY A 240 10.17 -1.69 -16.26
CA GLY A 240 11.61 -1.86 -16.35
C GLY A 240 12.43 -0.57 -16.21
N ILE A 241 11.80 0.50 -15.74
CA ILE A 241 12.47 1.77 -15.42
C ILE A 241 13.22 1.60 -14.08
N PRO A 242 14.43 2.18 -13.93
CA PRO A 242 15.19 2.07 -12.70
C PRO A 242 14.38 2.50 -11.48
N LYS A 243 14.49 1.75 -10.38
CA LYS A 243 13.77 2.04 -9.13
C LYS A 243 14.10 3.43 -8.61
N GLY A 244 13.06 4.19 -8.25
CA GLY A 244 13.19 5.53 -7.71
C GLY A 244 13.38 6.63 -8.76
N GLU A 245 13.42 6.29 -10.05
CA GLU A 245 13.41 7.29 -11.12
C GLU A 245 12.08 8.05 -11.12
N ASN A 246 12.15 9.37 -11.27
CA ASN A 246 10.96 10.21 -11.37
C ASN A 246 10.32 10.08 -12.76
N THR A 247 9.20 9.40 -12.82
CA THR A 247 8.45 9.13 -14.08
C THR A 247 7.26 10.06 -14.26
N LEU A 248 7.15 11.18 -13.52
CA LEU A 248 5.96 12.04 -13.55
C LEU A 248 5.57 12.47 -14.96
N GLY A 249 6.50 13.02 -15.75
CA GLY A 249 6.19 13.49 -17.09
C GLY A 249 5.74 12.37 -18.04
N ARG A 250 6.32 11.17 -17.94
CA ARG A 250 5.86 10.00 -18.71
C ARG A 250 4.49 9.53 -18.27
N LEU A 251 4.20 9.59 -16.95
CA LEU A 251 2.87 9.27 -16.43
C LEU A 251 1.83 10.27 -16.94
N VAL A 252 2.15 11.57 -16.97
CA VAL A 252 1.27 12.60 -17.55
C VAL A 252 0.96 12.28 -19.03
N ALA A 253 1.98 12.02 -19.83
CA ALA A 253 1.80 11.64 -21.24
C ALA A 253 0.92 10.38 -21.40
N ALA A 254 1.15 9.35 -20.58
CA ALA A 254 0.35 8.13 -20.60
C ALA A 254 -1.12 8.39 -20.25
N LEU A 255 -1.39 9.21 -19.23
CA LEU A 255 -2.76 9.56 -18.84
C LEU A 255 -3.48 10.37 -19.94
N ARG A 256 -2.79 11.31 -20.60
CA ARG A 256 -3.36 12.03 -21.76
C ARG A 256 -3.69 11.07 -22.91
N MET A 257 -2.80 10.12 -23.22
CA MET A 257 -3.06 9.09 -24.23
C MET A 257 -4.26 8.20 -23.86
N ILE A 258 -4.52 7.96 -22.57
CA ILE A 258 -5.69 7.22 -22.07
C ILE A 258 -6.97 8.05 -22.20
N GLY A 259 -6.87 9.37 -22.22
CA GLY A 259 -8.01 10.28 -22.41
C GLY A 259 -8.37 11.16 -21.24
N PHE A 260 -7.48 11.32 -20.25
CA PHE A 260 -7.67 12.34 -19.21
C PHE A 260 -7.56 13.75 -19.81
N ASP A 261 -8.49 14.63 -19.44
CA ASP A 261 -8.56 16.00 -19.97
C ASP A 261 -7.54 16.92 -19.28
N GLU A 262 -7.41 16.82 -17.95
CA GLU A 262 -6.51 17.63 -17.14
C GLU A 262 -5.78 16.78 -16.12
N ILE A 263 -4.50 17.07 -15.93
CA ILE A 263 -3.62 16.27 -15.05
C ILE A 263 -2.79 17.21 -14.18
N TYR A 264 -2.98 17.07 -12.87
CA TYR A 264 -2.37 17.90 -11.85
C TYR A 264 -1.53 17.12 -10.85
N ASP A 265 -0.70 17.83 -10.08
CA ASP A 265 0.10 17.26 -8.99
C ASP A 265 -0.60 17.50 -7.64
N THR A 266 -0.85 16.44 -6.89
CA THR A 266 -1.37 16.53 -5.51
C THR A 266 -0.44 17.33 -4.58
N ASN A 267 0.81 17.59 -4.97
CA ASN A 267 1.72 18.49 -4.24
C ASN A 267 1.13 19.88 -4.06
N PHE A 268 0.33 20.36 -5.01
CA PHE A 268 -0.42 21.63 -4.83
C PHE A 268 -1.36 21.55 -3.62
N GLY A 269 -2.13 20.46 -3.51
CA GLY A 269 -2.97 20.19 -2.33
C GLY A 269 -2.16 20.03 -1.05
N ALA A 270 -0.93 19.49 -1.13
CA ALA A 270 -0.03 19.42 0.02
C ALA A 270 0.41 20.81 0.49
N ASP A 271 0.72 21.73 -0.42
CA ASP A 271 1.02 23.13 -0.09
C ASP A 271 -0.14 23.82 0.60
N LEU A 272 -1.38 23.58 0.15
CA LEU A 272 -2.59 24.08 0.84
C LEU A 272 -2.69 23.49 2.26
N THR A 273 -2.45 22.18 2.42
CA THR A 273 -2.47 21.53 3.73
C THR A 273 -1.42 22.14 4.66
N VAL A 274 -0.19 22.39 4.19
CA VAL A 274 0.86 23.05 4.97
C VAL A 274 0.41 24.45 5.43
N MET A 275 -0.29 25.18 4.57
CA MET A 275 -0.78 26.51 4.91
C MET A 275 -1.79 26.48 6.06
N GLU A 276 -2.78 25.63 5.95
CA GLU A 276 -3.85 25.56 6.94
C GLU A 276 -3.42 24.87 8.25
N GLU A 277 -2.66 23.78 8.15
CA GLU A 277 -2.18 23.03 9.33
C GLU A 277 -1.14 23.84 10.13
N SER A 278 -0.32 24.67 9.45
CA SER A 278 0.58 25.60 10.13
C SER A 278 -0.16 26.65 10.93
N LYS A 279 -1.26 27.17 10.39
CA LYS A 279 -2.15 28.14 11.08
C LYS A 279 -2.80 27.49 12.30
N GLU A 280 -3.38 26.29 12.12
CA GLU A 280 -3.98 25.52 13.20
C GLU A 280 -2.98 25.23 14.32
N LEU A 281 -1.73 24.87 13.99
CA LEU A 281 -0.69 24.61 14.98
C LEU A 281 -0.39 25.87 15.80
N VAL A 282 -0.28 27.06 15.17
CA VAL A 282 -0.07 28.33 15.90
C VAL A 282 -1.25 28.61 16.85
N GLU A 283 -2.48 28.52 16.39
CA GLU A 283 -3.69 28.75 17.19
C GLU A 283 -3.73 27.82 18.41
N ARG A 284 -3.39 26.52 18.24
CA ARG A 284 -3.33 25.55 19.34
C ARG A 284 -2.15 25.79 20.29
N LEU A 285 -1.02 26.25 19.80
CA LEU A 285 0.11 26.64 20.65
C LEU A 285 -0.20 27.89 21.47
N GLU A 286 -0.91 28.87 20.92
CA GLU A 286 -1.30 30.08 21.62
C GLU A 286 -2.39 29.82 22.69
N SER A 287 -3.39 29.05 22.35
CA SER A 287 -4.49 28.68 23.28
C SER A 287 -4.06 27.64 24.32
N GLY A 288 -3.06 26.80 24.02
CA GLY A 288 -2.69 25.65 24.84
C GLY A 288 -3.69 24.50 24.83
N GLU A 289 -4.71 24.54 23.95
CA GLU A 289 -5.77 23.55 23.87
C GLU A 289 -5.49 22.50 22.78
N ASN A 290 -6.02 21.28 22.96
CA ASN A 290 -5.99 20.17 22.01
C ASN A 290 -4.55 19.79 21.52
N LEU A 291 -3.58 19.94 22.41
CA LEU A 291 -2.19 19.47 22.20
C LEU A 291 -1.99 18.09 22.86
N PRO A 292 -1.13 17.20 22.32
CA PRO A 292 -0.39 17.39 21.07
C PRO A 292 -1.28 17.44 19.83
N LEU A 293 -0.86 18.12 18.77
CA LEU A 293 -1.51 18.09 17.47
C LEU A 293 -1.02 16.86 16.69
N PHE A 294 -1.94 16.04 16.23
CA PHE A 294 -1.65 14.92 15.31
C PHE A 294 -2.07 15.28 13.89
N THR A 295 -1.18 15.11 12.93
CA THR A 295 -1.51 15.32 11.51
C THR A 295 -2.59 14.33 11.04
N SER A 296 -3.47 14.75 10.12
CA SER A 296 -4.66 13.99 9.68
C SER A 296 -4.61 13.56 8.20
N CYS A 297 -3.49 13.72 7.52
CA CYS A 297 -3.35 13.39 6.10
C CYS A 297 -3.45 11.88 5.79
N CYS A 298 -3.25 10.99 6.77
CA CYS A 298 -3.38 9.54 6.63
C CYS A 298 -4.76 9.06 7.11
N PRO A 299 -5.67 8.63 6.20
CA PRO A 299 -7.01 8.19 6.58
C PRO A 299 -7.02 6.91 7.40
N ALA A 300 -6.02 6.04 7.24
CA ALA A 300 -5.88 4.86 8.06
C ALA A 300 -5.54 5.21 9.51
N TRP A 301 -4.65 6.18 9.73
CA TRP A 301 -4.33 6.72 11.04
C TRP A 301 -5.55 7.39 11.70
N VAL A 302 -6.25 8.23 10.95
CA VAL A 302 -7.45 8.91 11.47
C VAL A 302 -8.48 7.89 11.96
N LYS A 303 -8.80 6.87 11.13
CA LYS A 303 -9.72 5.80 11.51
C LYS A 303 -9.20 4.95 12.68
N PHE A 304 -7.89 4.69 12.73
CA PHE A 304 -7.27 4.00 13.86
C PHE A 304 -7.42 4.77 15.17
N CYS A 305 -7.15 6.09 15.12
CA CYS A 305 -7.32 6.98 16.27
C CYS A 305 -8.79 7.02 16.72
N GLU A 306 -9.74 7.17 15.79
CA GLU A 306 -11.17 7.19 16.10
C GLU A 306 -11.65 5.90 16.78
N ASN A 307 -11.14 4.74 16.33
CA ASN A 307 -11.56 3.44 16.85
C ASN A 307 -10.88 3.05 18.16
N ARG A 308 -9.57 3.29 18.28
CA ARG A 308 -8.75 2.79 19.39
C ARG A 308 -8.45 3.85 20.46
N TYR A 309 -8.41 5.11 20.04
CA TYR A 309 -8.05 6.25 20.91
C TYR A 309 -9.04 7.41 20.79
N PRO A 310 -10.35 7.18 21.02
CA PRO A 310 -11.38 8.21 20.82
C PRO A 310 -11.16 9.47 21.66
N GLN A 311 -10.44 9.36 22.78
CA GLN A 311 -10.03 10.50 23.60
C GLN A 311 -9.13 11.50 22.88
N PHE A 312 -8.39 11.05 21.85
CA PHE A 312 -7.49 11.89 21.05
C PHE A 312 -8.13 12.47 19.78
N ARG A 313 -9.44 12.27 19.54
CA ARG A 313 -10.11 12.87 18.37
C ARG A 313 -9.94 14.38 18.29
N LYS A 314 -9.95 15.07 19.43
CA LYS A 314 -9.74 16.53 19.50
C LYS A 314 -8.31 16.95 19.11
N ASN A 315 -7.38 16.04 19.24
CA ASN A 315 -5.96 16.26 18.95
C ASN A 315 -5.62 16.04 17.47
N LEU A 316 -6.47 15.36 16.70
CA LEU A 316 -6.31 15.29 15.25
C LEU A 316 -6.43 16.68 14.62
N SER A 317 -5.61 16.97 13.63
CA SER A 317 -5.76 18.19 12.82
C SER A 317 -7.14 18.20 12.16
N THR A 318 -7.76 19.37 12.14
CA THR A 318 -9.02 19.59 11.45
C THR A 318 -8.85 19.74 9.94
N CYS A 319 -7.60 19.85 9.48
CA CYS A 319 -7.26 19.94 8.07
C CYS A 319 -7.61 18.65 7.33
N ARG A 320 -8.20 18.78 6.16
CA ARG A 320 -8.38 17.68 5.22
C ARG A 320 -7.02 17.23 4.67
N SER A 321 -6.94 15.99 4.18
CA SER A 321 -5.72 15.52 3.49
C SER A 321 -5.48 16.28 2.18
N PRO A 322 -4.23 16.31 1.65
CA PRO A 322 -3.95 16.93 0.35
C PRO A 322 -4.86 16.47 -0.78
N GLN A 323 -5.18 15.17 -0.84
CA GLN A 323 -6.15 14.62 -1.79
C GLN A 323 -7.51 15.30 -1.68
N ALA A 324 -8.04 15.41 -0.47
CA ALA A 324 -9.39 15.92 -0.23
C ALA A 324 -9.45 17.44 -0.38
N MET A 325 -8.42 18.18 0.06
CA MET A 325 -8.34 19.63 -0.16
C MET A 325 -8.29 19.97 -1.65
N PHE A 326 -7.43 19.27 -2.39
CA PHE A 326 -7.28 19.55 -3.81
C PHE A 326 -8.51 19.10 -4.60
N GLY A 327 -9.11 17.95 -4.26
CA GLY A 327 -10.37 17.52 -4.86
C GLY A 327 -11.50 18.52 -4.67
N ALA A 328 -11.65 19.08 -3.45
CA ALA A 328 -12.63 20.11 -3.16
C ALA A 328 -12.41 21.39 -3.98
N LEU A 329 -11.14 21.82 -4.11
CA LEU A 329 -10.78 22.99 -4.94
C LEU A 329 -11.14 22.77 -6.41
N LEU A 330 -10.74 21.63 -6.99
CA LEU A 330 -11.04 21.31 -8.40
C LEU A 330 -12.54 21.25 -8.67
N LYS A 331 -13.32 20.71 -7.73
CA LYS A 331 -14.79 20.69 -7.83
C LYS A 331 -15.40 22.09 -7.70
N GLU A 332 -14.85 22.97 -6.86
CA GLU A 332 -15.35 24.33 -6.74
C GLU A 332 -15.07 25.18 -8.00
N GLU A 333 -13.90 24.99 -8.61
CA GLU A 333 -13.61 25.59 -9.91
C GLU A 333 -14.58 25.11 -10.99
N ALA A 334 -14.80 23.79 -11.08
CA ALA A 334 -15.75 23.21 -12.00
C ALA A 334 -17.17 23.78 -11.82
N ARG A 335 -17.62 23.94 -10.56
CA ARG A 335 -18.92 24.57 -10.26
C ARG A 335 -18.98 26.05 -10.71
N THR A 336 -17.87 26.75 -10.58
CA THR A 336 -17.77 28.13 -11.01
C THR A 336 -17.87 28.24 -12.53
N GLU A 337 -17.22 27.34 -13.26
CA GLU A 337 -17.30 27.24 -14.70
C GLU A 337 -18.71 26.81 -15.17
N GLU A 338 -19.33 25.83 -14.50
CA GLU A 338 -20.71 25.44 -14.75
C GLU A 338 -21.69 26.65 -14.63
N LYS A 339 -21.54 27.48 -13.57
CA LYS A 339 -22.35 28.67 -13.37
C LYS A 339 -22.14 29.71 -14.47
N LYS A 340 -20.90 29.93 -14.91
CA LYS A 340 -20.58 30.86 -16.02
C LYS A 340 -21.19 30.35 -17.33
N ALA A 341 -20.98 29.07 -17.66
CA ALA A 341 -21.54 28.46 -18.86
C ALA A 341 -23.07 28.53 -18.91
N ALA A 342 -23.75 28.35 -17.77
CA ALA A 342 -25.20 28.48 -17.66
C ALA A 342 -25.64 29.90 -17.91
N GLN A 343 -24.90 30.94 -17.47
CA GLN A 343 -25.20 32.37 -17.73
C GLN A 343 -24.99 32.72 -19.21
N GLU A 344 -24.00 32.10 -19.86
CA GLU A 344 -23.67 32.32 -21.27
C GLU A 344 -24.51 31.45 -22.22
N GLY A 345 -25.32 30.53 -21.69
CA GLY A 345 -26.13 29.59 -22.48
C GLY A 345 -25.31 28.51 -23.21
N THR A 346 -24.08 28.27 -22.76
CA THR A 346 -23.20 27.26 -23.28
C THR A 346 -23.32 25.96 -22.49
N LYS A 347 -23.05 24.80 -23.13
CA LYS A 347 -23.06 23.49 -22.45
C LYS A 347 -21.71 23.28 -21.79
N ASN A 348 -21.70 23.02 -20.46
CA ASN A 348 -20.51 22.58 -19.75
C ASN A 348 -20.52 21.06 -19.60
N ARG A 349 -19.33 20.44 -19.56
CA ARG A 349 -19.15 19.01 -19.30
C ARG A 349 -19.18 18.75 -17.78
N LYS A 350 -19.72 17.60 -17.37
CA LYS A 350 -19.69 17.16 -15.99
C LYS A 350 -18.24 16.86 -15.57
N THR A 351 -17.77 17.43 -14.48
CA THR A 351 -16.41 17.16 -13.98
C THR A 351 -16.36 15.95 -13.06
N VAL A 352 -15.45 15.02 -13.39
CA VAL A 352 -15.10 13.85 -12.59
C VAL A 352 -13.63 13.97 -12.14
N VAL A 353 -13.39 13.99 -10.82
CA VAL A 353 -12.07 14.10 -10.23
C VAL A 353 -11.59 12.71 -9.80
N ILE A 354 -10.43 12.30 -10.30
CA ILE A 354 -9.80 11.01 -10.04
C ILE A 354 -8.48 11.25 -9.33
N SER A 355 -8.32 10.63 -8.15
CA SER A 355 -7.06 10.68 -7.40
C SER A 355 -6.22 9.43 -7.67
N ILE A 356 -4.95 9.62 -8.04
CA ILE A 356 -3.98 8.55 -8.25
C ILE A 356 -3.08 8.48 -7.02
N MET A 357 -3.27 7.45 -6.18
CA MET A 357 -2.73 7.39 -4.83
C MET A 357 -1.97 6.08 -4.56
N PRO A 358 -0.92 6.08 -3.73
CA PRO A 358 -0.20 4.85 -3.37
C PRO A 358 -0.88 4.07 -2.22
N CYS A 359 -2.09 4.45 -1.81
CA CYS A 359 -2.73 3.97 -0.59
C CYS A 359 -4.18 3.57 -0.82
N THR A 360 -4.56 2.35 -0.39
CA THR A 360 -5.94 1.84 -0.51
C THR A 360 -6.91 2.56 0.43
N ALA A 361 -6.45 3.03 1.61
CA ALA A 361 -7.31 3.74 2.57
C ALA A 361 -7.88 5.05 1.99
N LYS A 362 -7.25 5.63 0.97
CA LYS A 362 -7.76 6.79 0.24
C LYS A 362 -9.10 6.54 -0.46
N LYS A 363 -9.40 5.28 -0.82
CA LYS A 363 -10.71 4.87 -1.35
C LYS A 363 -11.82 5.02 -0.30
N ALA A 364 -11.54 4.67 0.95
CA ALA A 364 -12.49 4.87 2.05
C ALA A 364 -12.59 6.34 2.48
N GLU A 365 -11.50 7.09 2.40
CA GLU A 365 -11.46 8.52 2.74
C GLU A 365 -12.51 9.30 1.94
N ILE A 366 -12.54 9.14 0.63
CA ILE A 366 -13.46 9.88 -0.24
C ILE A 366 -14.96 9.57 0.01
N LYS A 367 -15.27 8.52 0.76
CA LYS A 367 -16.65 8.14 1.13
C LYS A 367 -17.09 8.72 2.46
N ARG A 368 -16.22 9.41 3.19
CA ARG A 368 -16.54 10.02 4.49
C ARG A 368 -17.42 11.27 4.27
N PRO A 369 -18.41 11.52 5.14
CA PRO A 369 -19.35 12.64 4.97
C PRO A 369 -18.69 14.01 4.86
N GLU A 370 -17.55 14.22 5.55
CA GLU A 370 -16.79 15.47 5.53
C GLU A 370 -16.14 15.78 4.16
N HIS A 371 -16.10 14.82 3.24
CA HIS A 371 -15.55 14.97 1.88
C HIS A 371 -16.64 15.13 0.82
N PHE A 372 -17.81 15.58 1.24
CA PHE A 372 -18.91 15.94 0.36
C PHE A 372 -19.20 17.44 0.48
N THR A 373 -19.26 18.13 -0.64
CA THR A 373 -19.65 19.53 -0.73
C THR A 373 -20.98 19.62 -1.49
N GLU A 374 -21.99 20.25 -0.89
CA GLU A 374 -23.37 20.34 -1.46
C GLU A 374 -23.96 18.95 -1.84
N GLY A 375 -23.64 17.90 -1.05
CA GLY A 375 -24.13 16.55 -1.28
C GLY A 375 -23.45 15.78 -2.41
N LYS A 376 -22.42 16.36 -3.06
CA LYS A 376 -21.58 15.72 -4.09
C LYS A 376 -20.20 15.43 -3.55
N GLN A 377 -19.62 14.29 -3.93
CA GLN A 377 -18.24 13.92 -3.58
C GLN A 377 -17.24 14.92 -4.18
N ASP A 378 -16.22 15.29 -3.40
CA ASP A 378 -15.13 16.16 -3.86
C ASP A 378 -14.12 15.40 -4.72
N VAL A 379 -13.95 14.08 -4.49
CA VAL A 379 -13.19 13.17 -5.34
C VAL A 379 -14.09 11.98 -5.69
N ASP A 380 -14.26 11.68 -6.97
CA ASP A 380 -15.20 10.64 -7.42
C ASP A 380 -14.63 9.22 -7.30
N TYR A 381 -13.36 9.02 -7.71
CA TYR A 381 -12.67 7.72 -7.69
C TYR A 381 -11.22 7.85 -7.23
N VAL A 382 -10.70 6.76 -6.69
CA VAL A 382 -9.28 6.64 -6.33
C VAL A 382 -8.66 5.44 -7.03
N LEU A 383 -7.72 5.70 -7.91
CA LEU A 383 -6.88 4.67 -8.52
C LEU A 383 -5.60 4.48 -7.72
N THR A 384 -5.31 3.26 -7.33
CA THR A 384 -3.99 2.94 -6.74
C THR A 384 -2.92 2.89 -7.83
N THR A 385 -1.64 2.98 -7.44
CA THR A 385 -0.51 2.84 -8.37
C THR A 385 -0.62 1.56 -9.22
N THR A 386 -1.06 0.45 -8.63
CA THR A 386 -1.24 -0.82 -9.33
C THR A 386 -2.41 -0.80 -10.32
N GLU A 387 -3.49 -0.10 -10.01
CA GLU A 387 -4.63 0.07 -10.91
C GLU A 387 -4.25 0.93 -12.12
N VAL A 388 -3.56 2.06 -11.91
CA VAL A 388 -3.08 2.90 -13.02
C VAL A 388 -2.06 2.16 -13.88
N THR A 389 -1.13 1.40 -13.28
CA THR A 389 -0.22 0.53 -14.02
C THR A 389 -0.99 -0.41 -14.95
N ARG A 390 -2.06 -1.03 -14.44
CA ARG A 390 -2.91 -1.93 -15.21
C ARG A 390 -3.64 -1.19 -16.34
N MET A 391 -4.20 -0.02 -16.09
CA MET A 391 -4.86 0.79 -17.13
C MET A 391 -3.90 1.17 -18.26
N ILE A 392 -2.66 1.56 -17.94
CA ILE A 392 -1.60 1.86 -18.93
C ILE A 392 -1.30 0.61 -19.77
N GLN A 393 -1.22 -0.58 -19.14
CA GLN A 393 -1.01 -1.85 -19.84
C GLN A 393 -2.23 -2.25 -20.69
N GLU A 394 -3.46 -2.06 -20.21
CA GLU A 394 -4.70 -2.30 -20.96
C GLU A 394 -4.78 -1.41 -22.20
N ALA A 395 -4.29 -0.17 -22.12
CA ALA A 395 -4.17 0.75 -23.25
C ALA A 395 -3.01 0.40 -24.21
N GLY A 396 -2.18 -0.60 -23.91
CA GLY A 396 -1.02 -0.99 -24.72
C GLY A 396 0.13 0.01 -24.70
N ILE A 397 0.19 0.89 -23.69
CA ILE A 397 1.19 1.94 -23.58
C ILE A 397 2.44 1.40 -22.84
N ASP A 398 3.61 1.59 -23.44
CA ASP A 398 4.90 1.31 -22.81
C ASP A 398 5.49 2.59 -22.20
N LEU A 399 5.34 2.73 -20.90
CA LEU A 399 5.81 3.91 -20.16
C LEU A 399 7.31 4.20 -20.32
N SER A 400 8.12 3.19 -20.63
CA SER A 400 9.57 3.35 -20.80
C SER A 400 9.94 4.06 -22.11
N ARG A 401 9.02 4.11 -23.08
CA ARG A 401 9.28 4.60 -24.45
C ARG A 401 8.62 5.93 -24.78
N ILE A 402 7.65 6.37 -23.98
CA ILE A 402 6.93 7.60 -24.25
C ILE A 402 7.73 8.82 -23.80
N GLU A 403 7.63 9.91 -24.57
CA GLU A 403 8.21 11.19 -24.22
C GLU A 403 7.45 11.84 -23.05
N PRO A 404 8.16 12.47 -22.10
CA PRO A 404 7.51 13.13 -20.97
C PRO A 404 6.76 14.40 -21.38
N GLU A 405 5.60 14.63 -20.75
CA GLU A 405 4.81 15.85 -20.89
C GLU A 405 4.70 16.62 -19.58
N ALA A 406 4.35 17.91 -19.68
CA ALA A 406 4.14 18.77 -18.52
C ALA A 406 2.72 18.61 -17.96
N LEU A 407 2.59 18.87 -16.67
CA LEU A 407 1.31 19.03 -15.97
C LEU A 407 0.54 20.25 -16.50
N ASP A 408 -0.78 20.22 -16.31
CA ASP A 408 -1.63 21.36 -16.68
C ASP A 408 -1.54 22.53 -15.68
N MET A 409 -1.81 23.73 -16.16
CA MET A 409 -1.83 24.96 -15.37
C MET A 409 -3.28 25.33 -15.03
N PRO A 410 -3.56 26.03 -13.91
CA PRO A 410 -2.56 26.69 -13.02
C PRO A 410 -1.99 25.78 -11.91
N PHE A 411 -2.54 24.61 -11.66
CA PHE A 411 -2.20 23.77 -10.50
C PHE A 411 -1.05 22.77 -10.74
N GLY A 412 -0.33 22.90 -11.83
CA GLY A 412 0.87 22.10 -12.13
C GLY A 412 2.12 22.54 -11.37
N LEU A 413 2.08 23.69 -10.67
CA LEU A 413 3.18 24.19 -9.88
C LEU A 413 2.97 23.88 -8.40
N SER A 414 4.02 23.45 -7.72
CA SER A 414 4.05 23.19 -6.29
C SER A 414 5.37 23.64 -5.68
N SER A 415 5.38 23.86 -4.37
CA SER A 415 6.59 24.18 -3.63
C SER A 415 7.40 22.92 -3.30
N GLY A 416 8.66 23.12 -2.85
CA GLY A 416 9.46 22.02 -2.31
C GLY A 416 8.84 21.40 -1.04
N ALA A 417 7.99 22.13 -0.32
CA ALA A 417 7.28 21.64 0.85
C ALA A 417 6.27 20.53 0.47
N GLY A 418 5.50 20.70 -0.61
CA GLY A 418 4.62 19.65 -1.12
C GLY A 418 5.34 18.36 -1.51
N ALA A 419 6.53 18.49 -2.09
CA ALA A 419 7.32 17.34 -2.53
C ALA A 419 7.77 16.42 -1.39
N ILE A 420 8.07 16.96 -0.20
CA ILE A 420 8.54 16.19 0.96
C ILE A 420 7.41 15.40 1.67
N PHE A 421 6.15 15.64 1.36
CA PHE A 421 5.02 14.85 1.90
C PHE A 421 5.11 13.36 1.56
N GLY A 422 5.81 12.98 0.52
CA GLY A 422 6.05 11.58 0.15
C GLY A 422 7.03 10.83 1.06
N VAL A 423 7.65 11.50 2.03
CA VAL A 423 8.66 10.93 2.93
C VAL A 423 8.12 10.90 4.36
N THR A 424 8.48 9.87 5.15
CA THR A 424 8.13 9.79 6.58
C THR A 424 8.58 11.05 7.32
N GLY A 425 7.65 11.66 8.08
CA GLY A 425 7.88 12.93 8.78
C GLY A 425 7.80 14.18 7.90
N GLY A 426 7.63 14.02 6.58
CA GLY A 426 7.64 15.14 5.63
C GLY A 426 6.54 16.18 5.86
N VAL A 427 5.36 15.77 6.29
CA VAL A 427 4.26 16.67 6.64
C VAL A 427 4.65 17.58 7.80
N THR A 428 5.10 16.98 8.90
CA THR A 428 5.54 17.69 10.10
C THR A 428 6.69 18.66 9.77
N GLU A 429 7.67 18.20 8.98
CA GLU A 429 8.78 19.02 8.53
C GLU A 429 8.31 20.23 7.70
N ALA A 430 7.40 20.03 6.76
CA ALA A 430 6.87 21.10 5.91
C ALA A 430 6.15 22.19 6.72
N VAL A 431 5.31 21.79 7.69
CA VAL A 431 4.62 22.69 8.62
C VAL A 431 5.64 23.50 9.45
N LEU A 432 6.66 22.85 10.00
CA LEU A 432 7.71 23.52 10.80
C LEU A 432 8.56 24.49 9.97
N ARG A 433 8.94 24.10 8.74
CA ARG A 433 9.68 24.96 7.81
C ARG A 433 8.90 26.24 7.51
N ARG A 434 7.59 26.13 7.30
CA ARG A 434 6.73 27.30 7.08
C ARG A 434 6.72 28.26 8.29
N LEU A 435 6.57 27.72 9.49
CA LEU A 435 6.53 28.54 10.72
C LEU A 435 7.86 29.25 11.00
N LYS A 436 8.95 28.73 10.47
CA LYS A 436 10.29 29.25 10.67
C LYS A 436 10.81 30.10 9.50
N ASN A 437 9.94 30.72 8.73
CA ASN A 437 10.18 31.40 7.46
C ASN A 437 11.24 32.53 7.47
N ASN A 438 11.81 32.89 8.65
CA ASN A 438 12.92 33.87 8.81
C ASN A 438 14.21 33.22 9.28
N SER A 439 14.38 31.89 9.14
CA SER A 439 15.52 31.18 9.74
C SER A 439 16.64 30.93 8.73
N SER A 440 17.89 31.00 9.20
CA SER A 440 19.08 30.64 8.43
C SER A 440 18.97 29.20 7.89
N SER A 441 19.71 28.93 6.80
CA SER A 441 19.79 27.57 6.22
C SER A 441 20.16 26.47 7.23
N GLU A 442 21.00 26.82 8.22
CA GLU A 442 21.44 25.92 9.29
C GLU A 442 20.31 25.39 10.15
N VAL A 443 19.27 26.19 10.41
CA VAL A 443 18.10 25.77 11.18
C VAL A 443 17.19 24.87 10.35
N LEU A 444 17.06 25.13 9.05
CA LEU A 444 16.32 24.26 8.13
C LEU A 444 17.03 22.91 7.96
N ASP A 445 18.36 22.94 7.95
CA ASP A 445 19.20 21.74 7.94
C ASP A 445 19.06 20.96 9.25
N ALA A 446 19.01 21.62 10.40
CA ALA A 446 18.76 20.98 11.69
C ALA A 446 17.40 20.25 11.73
N ILE A 447 16.33 20.85 11.20
CA ILE A 447 15.01 20.20 11.08
C ILE A 447 15.07 19.01 10.12
N SER A 448 15.82 19.12 9.01
CA SER A 448 15.95 18.06 8.00
C SER A 448 16.82 16.89 8.46
N PHE A 449 17.91 17.15 9.18
CA PHE A 449 18.95 16.17 9.49
C PHE A 449 18.89 15.60 10.92
N THR A 450 18.25 16.26 11.87
CA THR A 450 18.18 15.78 13.26
C THR A 450 17.17 14.65 13.51
N GLY A 451 16.73 13.96 12.47
CA GLY A 451 16.08 12.68 12.69
C GLY A 451 14.56 12.66 12.54
N ILE A 452 13.92 13.69 12.00
CA ILE A 452 12.49 13.66 11.68
C ILE A 452 12.18 12.79 10.45
N ARG A 453 13.16 12.65 9.54
CA ARG A 453 13.07 11.74 8.37
C ARG A 453 13.77 10.42 8.61
N GLY A 454 13.24 9.34 8.09
CA GLY A 454 13.90 8.04 7.98
C GLY A 454 13.06 6.88 8.53
N VAL A 455 13.64 5.68 8.54
CA VAL A 455 12.96 4.40 8.80
C VAL A 455 13.20 3.83 10.20
N ASP A 456 13.96 4.50 11.07
CA ASP A 456 14.40 3.93 12.35
C ASP A 456 13.49 4.34 13.50
N GLY A 457 12.43 3.59 13.74
CA GLY A 457 11.61 3.69 14.95
C GLY A 457 10.94 5.05 15.17
N ILE A 458 10.67 5.37 16.42
CA ILE A 458 10.11 6.67 16.84
C ILE A 458 11.24 7.70 16.90
N LYS A 459 11.03 8.85 16.29
CA LYS A 459 11.99 9.96 16.29
C LYS A 459 11.42 11.13 17.04
N GLU A 460 12.23 11.68 17.92
CA GLU A 460 11.89 12.85 18.74
C GLU A 460 12.87 13.98 18.44
N ALA A 461 12.36 15.18 18.36
CA ALA A 461 13.15 16.41 18.21
C ALA A 461 12.50 17.57 18.97
N SER A 462 13.29 18.54 19.40
CA SER A 462 12.83 19.81 19.94
C SER A 462 13.18 20.92 18.95
N VAL A 463 12.22 21.78 18.64
CA VAL A 463 12.40 22.93 17.75
C VAL A 463 11.96 24.18 18.45
N ASP A 464 12.80 25.23 18.43
CA ASP A 464 12.40 26.56 18.88
C ASP A 464 11.52 27.24 17.81
N LEU A 465 10.29 27.54 18.16
CA LEU A 465 9.37 28.33 17.34
C LEU A 465 9.15 29.68 18.05
N ASN A 466 9.89 30.70 17.61
CA ASN A 466 9.76 32.08 18.11
C ASN A 466 9.93 32.19 19.65
N GLY A 467 10.92 31.49 20.23
CA GLY A 467 11.20 31.50 21.67
C GLY A 467 10.40 30.50 22.49
N ARG A 468 9.59 29.66 21.83
CA ARG A 468 8.86 28.56 22.45
C ARG A 468 9.42 27.22 21.99
N GLU A 469 9.91 26.40 22.91
CA GLU A 469 10.33 25.04 22.60
C GLU A 469 9.13 24.15 22.33
N VAL A 470 9.08 23.58 21.13
CA VAL A 470 8.06 22.61 20.69
C VAL A 470 8.68 21.24 20.52
N LYS A 471 8.17 20.25 21.24
CA LYS A 471 8.57 18.85 21.12
C LYS A 471 7.79 18.17 20.00
N ILE A 472 8.50 17.40 19.21
CA ILE A 472 7.96 16.74 18.01
C ILE A 472 8.31 15.26 18.08
N ALA A 473 7.38 14.42 17.68
CA ALA A 473 7.59 12.99 17.47
C ALA A 473 7.04 12.56 16.09
N VAL A 474 7.79 11.67 15.43
CA VAL A 474 7.41 11.07 14.13
C VAL A 474 7.61 9.57 14.19
#